data_d8123457afb1b8625d9890b7651664a2
#
_entry.id   d8123457afb1b8625d9890b7651664a2
#
_cell.length_a   1.000
_cell.length_b   1.000
_cell.length_c   1.000
_cell.angle_alpha   90.00
_cell.angle_beta   90.00
_cell.angle_gamma   90.00
#
_symmetry.space_group_name_H-M   'P 1'
#
loop_
_entity.id
_entity.type
_entity.pdbx_description
1 polymer ?
#
loop_
_entity_poly.entity_id
_entity_poly.type
_entity_poly.pdbx_seq_one_letter_code
_entity_poly.pdbx_strand_id
1 'polypeptide(L)'
;MINGVRQPDRGAELPETDNSMLCVVFVAKNVALTLFPRAPYSGRSLFETDSDQYWMQQALAAARAARERGEVPIGTCIVSENKLVAVSGNRTRTDCDPTAHAEIVALREAAGKLGNYRLTGVDVYSTIEPCAMCAGALIQARVRRLIYGAPDERAGAVVSRFRICDTDFLNHRIEISAGVLEDECRALMQEFFRSRRTE
;
A
#
# COMPACT_ATOMS: atom_id res chain seq x y z
N MET A 1 34.20 47.39 -15.40
CA MET A 1 33.62 47.99 -14.19
C MET A 1 32.38 47.17 -13.85
N ILE A 2 32.52 46.16 -13.01
CA ILE A 2 31.36 45.46 -12.41
C ILE A 2 31.77 45.14 -10.96
N ASN A 3 30.99 45.68 -10.06
CA ASN A 3 31.19 45.71 -8.62
C ASN A 3 31.03 44.34 -7.97
N GLY A 4 31.90 44.11 -6.97
CA GLY A 4 31.97 42.93 -6.17
C GLY A 4 30.75 42.70 -5.28
N VAL A 5 30.39 41.44 -5.20
CA VAL A 5 29.48 40.92 -4.18
C VAL A 5 30.36 40.30 -3.09
N ARG A 6 30.28 40.88 -1.89
CA ARG A 6 30.92 40.34 -0.68
C ARG A 6 30.18 39.08 -0.25
N GLN A 7 30.93 38.02 0.02
CA GLN A 7 30.41 36.85 0.77
C GLN A 7 30.26 37.21 2.24
N PRO A 8 29.23 36.73 2.95
CA PRO A 8 29.14 36.84 4.38
C PRO A 8 29.96 35.74 5.07
N ASP A 9 30.50 36.14 6.19
CA ASP A 9 31.42 35.49 7.12
C ASP A 9 30.88 34.14 7.63
N ARG A 10 31.75 33.13 7.72
CA ARG A 10 31.47 31.85 8.41
C ARG A 10 31.88 32.01 9.88
N GLY A 11 30.92 31.90 10.76
CA GLY A 11 31.20 31.78 12.18
C GLY A 11 30.01 32.05 13.06
N ALA A 12 29.10 31.11 13.12
CA ALA A 12 28.22 30.96 14.29
C ALA A 12 27.83 29.47 14.39
N GLU A 13 28.43 28.78 15.34
CA GLU A 13 28.01 27.47 15.81
C GLU A 13 26.59 27.61 16.39
N LEU A 14 25.64 26.85 15.83
CA LEU A 14 24.29 26.74 16.39
C LEU A 14 24.32 25.69 17.50
N PRO A 15 23.66 25.94 18.64
CA PRO A 15 23.58 24.97 19.72
C PRO A 15 22.75 23.75 19.29
N GLU A 16 23.20 22.57 19.70
CA GLU A 16 22.47 21.31 19.58
C GLU A 16 21.06 21.47 20.18
N THR A 17 20.04 21.47 19.33
CA THR A 17 18.65 21.42 19.76
C THR A 17 18.29 19.96 20.03
N ASP A 18 18.12 19.64 21.30
CA ASP A 18 17.44 18.45 21.82
C ASP A 18 16.08 18.29 21.11
N ASN A 19 15.97 17.27 20.27
CA ASN A 19 14.82 17.00 19.41
C ASN A 19 13.75 16.19 20.16
N SER A 20 13.37 16.66 21.37
CA SER A 20 12.19 16.17 22.07
C SER A 20 10.96 17.01 21.71
N MET A 21 10.33 16.68 20.59
CA MET A 21 9.12 17.36 20.15
C MET A 21 7.95 16.97 21.05
N LEU A 22 7.60 17.86 21.99
CA LEU A 22 6.45 17.75 22.88
C LEU A 22 5.17 18.01 22.09
N CYS A 23 4.24 17.05 22.10
CA CYS A 23 2.89 17.27 21.59
C CYS A 23 2.02 17.84 22.72
N VAL A 24 1.63 19.11 22.61
CA VAL A 24 0.76 19.78 23.60
C VAL A 24 -0.69 19.67 23.14
N VAL A 25 -1.49 18.91 23.86
CA VAL A 25 -2.94 18.89 23.68
C VAL A 25 -3.57 19.88 24.67
N PHE A 26 -4.19 20.94 24.18
CA PHE A 26 -4.93 21.90 25.01
C PHE A 26 -6.30 21.33 25.34
N VAL A 27 -6.56 21.03 26.59
CA VAL A 27 -7.91 20.82 27.13
C VAL A 27 -8.20 21.94 28.14
N ALA A 28 -9.23 22.69 27.87
CA ALA A 28 -9.66 23.83 28.69
C ALA A 28 -10.24 23.36 30.01
N LYS A 29 -9.77 24.03 31.10
CA LYS A 29 -10.22 24.04 32.49
C LYS A 29 -9.84 22.85 33.40
N ASN A 30 -8.81 23.12 34.21
CA ASN A 30 -8.52 22.44 35.50
C ASN A 30 -8.15 20.95 35.42
N VAL A 31 -7.05 20.60 34.75
CA VAL A 31 -6.40 19.30 34.98
C VAL A 31 -4.88 19.50 35.03
N ALA A 32 -4.25 18.87 36.01
CA ALA A 32 -2.80 18.88 36.21
C ALA A 32 -2.07 18.29 35.01
N LEU A 33 -0.99 18.94 34.60
CA LEU A 33 -0.11 18.52 33.50
C LEU A 33 0.61 17.23 33.91
N THR A 34 0.16 16.09 33.39
CA THR A 34 0.87 14.81 33.54
C THR A 34 1.73 14.60 32.29
N LEU A 35 3.04 14.64 32.45
CA LEU A 35 4.02 14.30 31.42
C LEU A 35 4.06 12.78 31.25
N PHE A 36 3.59 12.29 30.11
CA PHE A 36 3.77 10.89 29.71
C PHE A 36 5.04 10.75 28.87
N PRO A 37 5.95 9.83 29.20
CA PRO A 37 7.08 9.52 28.33
C PRO A 37 6.59 8.95 27.03
N ARG A 38 7.13 9.43 25.90
CA ARG A 38 6.84 8.94 24.57
C ARG A 38 7.34 7.48 24.48
N ALA A 39 6.41 6.53 24.33
CA ALA A 39 6.77 5.15 24.06
C ALA A 39 7.49 5.04 22.70
N PRO A 40 8.50 4.15 22.57
CA PRO A 40 9.16 3.94 21.29
C PRO A 40 8.14 3.46 20.26
N TYR A 41 8.20 4.03 19.06
CA TYR A 41 7.30 3.81 17.95
C TYR A 41 7.41 2.35 17.44
N SER A 42 6.63 1.47 18.04
CA SER A 42 6.39 0.09 17.59
C SER A 42 5.01 -0.35 18.08
N GLY A 43 3.96 0.20 17.48
CA GLY A 43 2.61 -0.19 17.76
C GLY A 43 1.71 0.20 16.60
N ARG A 44 1.39 -0.75 15.72
CA ARG A 44 0.19 -0.62 14.87
C ARG A 44 -0.97 -0.27 15.78
N SER A 45 -1.65 0.83 15.51
CA SER A 45 -2.88 1.18 16.20
C SER A 45 -3.90 0.06 15.99
N LEU A 46 -4.59 -0.38 17.04
CA LEU A 46 -5.67 -1.37 16.94
C LEU A 46 -6.76 -0.95 15.92
N PHE A 47 -6.94 0.36 15.73
CA PHE A 47 -7.87 0.91 14.75
C PHE A 47 -7.40 0.76 13.31
N GLU A 48 -6.08 0.69 13.03
CA GLU A 48 -5.56 0.45 11.68
C GLU A 48 -5.73 -1.00 11.25
N THR A 49 -5.57 -1.94 12.17
CA THR A 49 -5.76 -3.37 11.87
C THR A 49 -7.20 -3.71 11.51
N ASP A 50 -8.18 -3.14 12.20
CA ASP A 50 -9.59 -3.35 11.88
C ASP A 50 -9.96 -2.75 10.52
N SER A 51 -9.38 -1.58 10.19
CA SER A 51 -9.56 -0.94 8.88
C SER A 51 -8.91 -1.74 7.76
N ASP A 52 -7.68 -2.24 7.95
CA ASP A 52 -6.97 -3.04 6.94
C ASP A 52 -7.70 -4.37 6.67
N GLN A 53 -8.25 -5.02 7.71
CA GLN A 53 -9.06 -6.22 7.53
C GLN A 53 -10.35 -5.93 6.75
N TYR A 54 -11.05 -4.85 7.05
CA TYR A 54 -12.25 -4.45 6.32
C TYR A 54 -11.96 -4.26 4.82
N TRP A 55 -10.89 -3.54 4.46
CA TRP A 55 -10.54 -3.32 3.07
C TRP A 55 -10.02 -4.58 2.37
N MET A 56 -9.31 -5.45 3.09
CA MET A 56 -8.92 -6.75 2.56
C MET A 56 -10.13 -7.66 2.28
N GLN A 57 -11.19 -7.58 3.09
CA GLN A 57 -12.45 -8.29 2.81
C GLN A 57 -13.11 -7.80 1.51
N GLN A 58 -13.01 -6.50 1.18
CA GLN A 58 -13.49 -6.00 -0.12
C GLN A 58 -12.67 -6.59 -1.28
N ALA A 59 -11.35 -6.66 -1.13
CA ALA A 59 -10.48 -7.30 -2.11
C ALA A 59 -10.80 -8.82 -2.24
N LEU A 60 -11.02 -9.52 -1.14
CA LEU A 60 -11.45 -10.93 -1.15
C LEU A 60 -12.80 -11.14 -1.84
N ALA A 61 -13.76 -10.25 -1.64
CA ALA A 61 -15.05 -10.31 -2.36
C ALA A 61 -14.85 -10.20 -3.87
N ALA A 62 -13.98 -9.29 -4.33
CA ALA A 62 -13.63 -9.15 -5.75
C ALA A 62 -12.90 -10.39 -6.28
N ALA A 63 -12.02 -11.01 -5.48
CA ALA A 63 -11.35 -12.26 -5.84
C ALA A 63 -12.34 -13.41 -6.01
N ARG A 64 -13.33 -13.55 -5.13
CA ARG A 64 -14.39 -14.56 -5.26
C ARG A 64 -15.22 -14.35 -6.52
N ALA A 65 -15.60 -13.10 -6.80
CA ALA A 65 -16.32 -12.75 -8.04
C ALA A 65 -15.48 -13.03 -9.31
N ALA A 66 -14.16 -12.85 -9.26
CA ALA A 66 -13.26 -13.26 -10.36
C ALA A 66 -13.27 -14.78 -10.56
N ARG A 67 -13.21 -15.56 -9.47
CA ARG A 67 -13.30 -17.03 -9.52
C ARG A 67 -14.59 -17.51 -10.23
N GLU A 68 -15.72 -16.89 -9.93
CA GLU A 68 -17.02 -17.23 -10.54
C GLU A 68 -17.02 -17.04 -12.06
N ARG A 69 -16.20 -16.10 -12.57
CA ARG A 69 -15.99 -15.87 -13.99
C ARG A 69 -14.89 -16.77 -14.59
N GLY A 70 -14.34 -17.71 -13.81
CA GLY A 70 -13.26 -18.59 -14.26
C GLY A 70 -11.88 -17.93 -14.30
N GLU A 71 -11.73 -16.75 -13.71
CA GLU A 71 -10.46 -16.05 -13.54
C GLU A 71 -9.67 -16.59 -12.35
N VAL A 72 -8.36 -16.36 -12.33
CA VAL A 72 -7.56 -16.56 -11.13
C VAL A 72 -8.11 -15.66 -10.02
N PRO A 73 -8.40 -16.19 -8.81
CA PRO A 73 -9.09 -15.46 -7.76
C PRO A 73 -8.16 -14.50 -7.00
N ILE A 74 -7.76 -13.47 -7.70
CA ILE A 74 -7.02 -12.32 -7.13
C ILE A 74 -7.95 -11.12 -7.16
N GLY A 75 -7.96 -10.35 -6.08
CA GLY A 75 -8.75 -9.15 -5.95
C GLY A 75 -7.94 -8.02 -5.35
N THR A 76 -8.22 -6.81 -5.80
CA THR A 76 -7.55 -5.59 -5.35
C THR A 76 -8.57 -4.51 -5.04
N CYS A 77 -8.34 -3.81 -3.92
CA CYS A 77 -9.13 -2.67 -3.46
C CYS A 77 -8.20 -1.46 -3.30
N ILE A 78 -8.61 -0.30 -3.79
CA ILE A 78 -7.88 0.97 -3.68
C ILE A 78 -8.68 1.95 -2.84
N VAL A 79 -8.03 2.52 -1.84
CA VAL A 79 -8.63 3.38 -0.82
C VAL A 79 -7.90 4.71 -0.76
N SER A 80 -8.64 5.80 -0.67
CA SER A 80 -8.13 7.15 -0.42
C SER A 80 -8.94 7.80 0.69
N GLU A 81 -8.27 8.39 1.68
CA GLU A 81 -8.95 9.07 2.80
C GLU A 81 -10.06 8.22 3.44
N ASN A 82 -9.77 6.93 3.66
CA ASN A 82 -10.72 5.94 4.19
C ASN A 82 -12.02 5.79 3.36
N LYS A 83 -11.95 6.02 2.04
CA LYS A 83 -13.04 5.82 1.09
C LYS A 83 -12.62 4.90 -0.03
N LEU A 84 -13.51 3.99 -0.43
CA LEU A 84 -13.32 3.12 -1.58
C LEU A 84 -13.25 3.94 -2.87
N VAL A 85 -12.12 3.85 -3.58
CA VAL A 85 -11.94 4.48 -4.89
C VAL A 85 -12.20 3.49 -6.01
N ALA A 86 -11.57 2.31 -5.94
CA ALA A 86 -11.71 1.26 -6.95
C ALA A 86 -11.62 -0.12 -6.31
N VAL A 87 -12.30 -1.10 -6.90
CA VAL A 87 -12.19 -2.50 -6.53
C VAL A 87 -12.32 -3.37 -7.78
N SER A 88 -11.39 -4.31 -7.97
CA SER A 88 -11.41 -5.21 -9.11
C SER A 88 -10.86 -6.59 -8.77
N GLY A 89 -11.35 -7.60 -9.47
CA GLY A 89 -10.69 -8.89 -9.56
C GLY A 89 -9.93 -9.03 -10.88
N ASN A 90 -9.18 -10.12 -11.03
CA ASN A 90 -8.52 -10.50 -12.27
C ASN A 90 -9.51 -10.56 -13.44
N ARG A 91 -9.05 -10.16 -14.64
CA ARG A 91 -9.84 -10.10 -15.87
C ARG A 91 -9.05 -10.54 -17.11
N THR A 92 -7.94 -11.24 -16.92
CA THR A 92 -7.04 -11.62 -18.03
C THR A 92 -7.73 -12.41 -19.12
N ARG A 93 -8.61 -13.34 -18.76
CA ARG A 93 -9.38 -14.16 -19.71
C ARG A 93 -10.58 -13.38 -20.24
N THR A 94 -11.29 -12.70 -19.37
CA THR A 94 -12.51 -11.93 -19.71
C THR A 94 -12.21 -10.83 -20.72
N ASP A 95 -11.12 -10.10 -20.53
CA ASP A 95 -10.74 -8.96 -21.37
C ASP A 95 -9.77 -9.36 -22.50
N CYS A 96 -9.32 -10.64 -22.55
CA CYS A 96 -8.25 -11.09 -23.45
C CYS A 96 -7.00 -10.21 -23.35
N ASP A 97 -6.71 -9.70 -22.15
CA ASP A 97 -5.58 -8.81 -21.85
C ASP A 97 -4.64 -9.47 -20.82
N PRO A 98 -3.41 -9.86 -21.22
CA PRO A 98 -2.46 -10.50 -20.31
C PRO A 98 -2.03 -9.58 -19.15
N THR A 99 -2.31 -8.28 -19.25
CA THR A 99 -1.98 -7.30 -18.23
C THR A 99 -3.15 -6.99 -17.28
N ALA A 100 -4.35 -7.51 -17.54
CA ALA A 100 -5.55 -7.24 -16.73
C ALA A 100 -5.56 -7.99 -15.39
N HIS A 101 -4.46 -7.91 -14.64
CA HIS A 101 -4.42 -8.33 -13.26
C HIS A 101 -5.27 -7.39 -12.39
N ALA A 102 -5.76 -7.88 -11.26
CA ALA A 102 -6.64 -7.14 -10.37
C ALA A 102 -6.07 -5.76 -10.01
N GLU A 103 -4.76 -5.69 -9.71
CA GLU A 103 -4.06 -4.46 -9.36
C GLU A 103 -4.03 -3.47 -10.53
N ILE A 104 -3.75 -3.95 -11.74
CA ILE A 104 -3.68 -3.09 -12.93
C ILE A 104 -5.06 -2.52 -13.26
N VAL A 105 -6.10 -3.36 -13.22
CA VAL A 105 -7.48 -2.93 -13.49
C VAL A 105 -7.91 -1.90 -12.44
N ALA A 106 -7.67 -2.16 -11.16
CA ALA A 106 -8.01 -1.24 -10.08
C ALA A 106 -7.23 0.09 -10.17
N LEU A 107 -5.93 0.05 -10.52
CA LEU A 107 -5.11 1.26 -10.71
C LEU A 107 -5.66 2.13 -11.86
N ARG A 108 -6.02 1.53 -12.99
CA ARG A 108 -6.62 2.24 -14.14
C ARG A 108 -7.95 2.90 -13.76
N GLU A 109 -8.80 2.17 -13.06
CA GLU A 109 -10.08 2.68 -12.59
C GLU A 109 -9.89 3.83 -11.60
N ALA A 110 -9.02 3.68 -10.62
CA ALA A 110 -8.71 4.71 -9.63
C ALA A 110 -8.14 5.98 -10.29
N ALA A 111 -7.20 5.83 -11.24
CA ALA A 111 -6.62 6.93 -11.98
C ALA A 111 -7.68 7.71 -12.77
N GLY A 112 -8.60 7.00 -13.43
CA GLY A 112 -9.72 7.61 -14.13
C GLY A 112 -10.67 8.39 -13.20
N LYS A 113 -11.04 7.80 -12.06
CA LYS A 113 -11.92 8.45 -11.08
C LYS A 113 -11.29 9.67 -10.40
N LEU A 114 -10.00 9.60 -10.11
CA LEU A 114 -9.26 10.70 -9.46
C LEU A 114 -8.73 11.73 -10.46
N GLY A 115 -8.84 11.48 -11.77
CA GLY A 115 -8.33 12.35 -12.81
C GLY A 115 -6.81 12.54 -12.77
N ASN A 116 -6.07 11.58 -12.20
CA ASN A 116 -4.63 11.69 -12.03
C ASN A 116 -3.98 10.30 -12.13
N TYR A 117 -2.94 10.16 -12.95
CA TYR A 117 -2.15 8.92 -13.05
C TYR A 117 -1.24 8.71 -11.84
N ARG A 118 -0.90 9.74 -11.10
CA ARG A 118 -0.20 9.66 -9.82
C ARG A 118 -1.21 9.54 -8.70
N LEU A 119 -1.27 8.37 -8.12
CA LEU A 119 -2.20 8.02 -7.04
C LEU A 119 -1.54 8.23 -5.67
N THR A 120 -0.94 9.41 -5.47
CA THR A 120 -0.30 9.75 -4.21
C THR A 120 -1.32 9.77 -3.07
N GLY A 121 -0.97 9.15 -1.95
CA GLY A 121 -1.85 9.10 -0.77
C GLY A 121 -2.88 7.97 -0.78
N VAL A 122 -2.93 7.13 -1.81
CA VAL A 122 -3.82 5.96 -1.79
C VAL A 122 -3.17 4.74 -1.14
N ASP A 123 -3.98 3.89 -0.53
CA ASP A 123 -3.63 2.57 -0.05
C ASP A 123 -4.20 1.51 -0.99
N VAL A 124 -3.39 0.51 -1.28
CA VAL A 124 -3.76 -0.61 -2.16
C VAL A 124 -3.75 -1.90 -1.36
N TYR A 125 -4.87 -2.60 -1.38
CA TYR A 125 -5.05 -3.92 -0.77
C TYR A 125 -5.12 -4.97 -1.86
N SER A 126 -4.24 -5.95 -1.86
CA SER A 126 -4.25 -7.08 -2.78
C SER A 126 -4.32 -8.40 -2.02
N THR A 127 -5.15 -9.33 -2.47
CA THR A 127 -5.29 -10.63 -1.79
C THR A 127 -4.02 -11.46 -1.86
N ILE A 128 -3.23 -11.29 -2.93
CA ILE A 128 -1.96 -11.99 -3.15
C ILE A 128 -0.87 -10.96 -3.39
N GLU A 129 0.35 -11.30 -3.02
CA GLU A 129 1.54 -10.50 -3.29
C GLU A 129 1.66 -10.16 -4.78
N PRO A 130 1.77 -8.88 -5.16
CA PRO A 130 1.87 -8.46 -6.55
C PRO A 130 3.08 -9.03 -7.28
N CYS A 131 2.87 -9.43 -8.53
CA CYS A 131 3.94 -9.85 -9.44
C CYS A 131 4.78 -8.66 -9.92
N ALA A 132 5.86 -8.91 -10.68
CA ALA A 132 6.79 -7.86 -11.14
C ALA A 132 6.11 -6.76 -11.97
N MET A 133 5.14 -7.11 -12.82
CA MET A 133 4.37 -6.14 -13.61
C MET A 133 3.55 -5.22 -12.70
N CYS A 134 2.80 -5.81 -11.74
CA CYS A 134 1.95 -5.06 -10.82
C CYS A 134 2.77 -4.22 -9.86
N ALA A 135 3.86 -4.76 -9.28
CA ALA A 135 4.76 -4.02 -8.41
C ALA A 135 5.36 -2.79 -9.12
N GLY A 136 5.80 -2.96 -10.38
CA GLY A 136 6.26 -1.84 -11.21
C GLY A 136 5.17 -0.78 -11.44
N ALA A 137 3.94 -1.22 -11.72
CA ALA A 137 2.81 -0.29 -11.92
C ALA A 137 2.45 0.49 -10.64
N LEU A 138 2.47 -0.16 -9.47
CA LEU A 138 2.23 0.48 -8.17
C LEU A 138 3.25 1.59 -7.88
N ILE A 139 4.52 1.36 -8.21
CA ILE A 139 5.59 2.37 -8.09
C ILE A 139 5.35 3.53 -9.04
N GLN A 140 5.04 3.26 -10.31
CA GLN A 140 4.75 4.31 -11.30
C GLN A 140 3.54 5.15 -10.90
N ALA A 141 2.52 4.53 -10.32
CA ALA A 141 1.35 5.19 -9.78
C ALA A 141 1.64 5.97 -8.48
N ARG A 142 2.79 5.78 -7.85
CA ARG A 142 3.20 6.45 -6.62
C ARG A 142 2.23 6.22 -5.46
N VAL A 143 1.75 4.98 -5.30
CA VAL A 143 0.87 4.62 -4.19
C VAL A 143 1.58 4.78 -2.84
N ARG A 144 0.86 5.14 -1.81
CA ARG A 144 1.40 5.36 -0.47
C ARG A 144 1.73 4.04 0.22
N ARG A 145 0.75 3.16 0.32
CA ARG A 145 0.84 1.86 0.98
C ARG A 145 0.38 0.73 0.07
N LEU A 146 1.06 -0.40 0.20
CA LEU A 146 0.62 -1.69 -0.33
C LEU A 146 0.42 -2.66 0.83
N ILE A 147 -0.79 -3.15 0.97
CA ILE A 147 -1.18 -4.16 1.94
C ILE A 147 -1.55 -5.42 1.16
N TYR A 148 -0.89 -6.54 1.41
CA TYR A 148 -1.30 -7.79 0.77
C TYR A 148 -1.56 -8.91 1.78
N GLY A 149 -2.42 -9.85 1.38
CA GLY A 149 -2.79 -11.00 2.18
C GLY A 149 -1.70 -12.05 2.18
N ALA A 150 -1.72 -12.97 1.21
CA ALA A 150 -0.78 -14.07 1.15
C ALA A 150 0.43 -13.76 0.24
N PRO A 151 1.64 -14.24 0.60
CA PRO A 151 2.81 -14.17 -0.27
C PRO A 151 2.63 -15.06 -1.51
N ASP A 152 3.28 -14.68 -2.61
CA ASP A 152 3.42 -15.51 -3.81
C ASP A 152 4.88 -15.97 -3.96
N GLU A 153 5.15 -17.20 -3.52
CA GLU A 153 6.48 -17.78 -3.59
C GLU A 153 6.97 -18.07 -5.02
N ARG A 154 6.11 -17.97 -6.03
CA ARG A 154 6.45 -18.22 -7.44
C ARG A 154 6.77 -16.96 -8.21
N ALA A 155 5.94 -15.94 -8.08
CA ALA A 155 6.00 -14.74 -8.90
C ALA A 155 5.96 -13.43 -8.09
N GLY A 156 5.88 -13.49 -6.75
CA GLY A 156 5.82 -12.34 -5.88
C GLY A 156 7.03 -11.43 -6.05
N ALA A 157 6.78 -10.15 -6.24
CA ALA A 157 7.82 -9.19 -6.56
C ALA A 157 7.91 -8.02 -5.58
N VAL A 158 7.31 -8.17 -4.41
CA VAL A 158 7.39 -7.23 -3.31
C VAL A 158 8.44 -7.66 -2.30
N VAL A 159 8.40 -8.94 -1.88
CA VAL A 159 9.31 -9.53 -0.88
C VAL A 159 9.81 -10.91 -1.28
N SER A 160 8.92 -11.78 -1.86
CA SER A 160 9.16 -13.22 -1.96
C SER A 160 10.25 -13.60 -2.96
N ARG A 161 10.22 -13.11 -4.19
CA ARG A 161 11.20 -13.42 -5.25
C ARG A 161 12.02 -12.22 -5.66
N PHE A 162 11.37 -11.08 -5.80
CA PHE A 162 11.98 -9.81 -6.13
C PHE A 162 11.62 -8.79 -5.06
N ARG A 163 12.41 -7.74 -4.94
CA ARG A 163 12.17 -6.63 -4.00
C ARG A 163 12.02 -5.32 -4.76
N ILE A 164 11.10 -5.30 -5.73
CA ILE A 164 10.92 -4.16 -6.62
C ILE A 164 10.43 -2.93 -5.86
N CYS A 165 9.55 -3.12 -4.86
CA CYS A 165 8.96 -2.01 -4.10
C CYS A 165 9.90 -1.42 -3.04
N ASP A 166 11.02 -2.07 -2.74
CA ASP A 166 11.98 -1.68 -1.69
C ASP A 166 13.38 -1.53 -2.28
N THR A 167 13.54 -0.81 -3.38
CA THR A 167 14.84 -0.57 -4.00
C THR A 167 15.23 0.89 -3.91
N ASP A 168 16.53 1.16 -3.75
CA ASP A 168 17.09 2.51 -3.74
C ASP A 168 17.19 3.14 -5.14
N PHE A 169 16.99 2.34 -6.18
CA PHE A 169 17.12 2.78 -7.57
C PHE A 169 15.85 3.45 -8.12
N LEU A 170 14.71 3.27 -7.47
CA LEU A 170 13.44 3.79 -7.94
C LEU A 170 13.06 5.09 -7.23
N ASN A 171 12.41 5.98 -7.97
CA ASN A 171 12.05 7.32 -7.51
C ASN A 171 10.94 7.36 -6.44
N HIS A 172 10.41 6.20 -6.07
CA HIS A 172 9.30 6.10 -5.12
C HIS A 172 9.42 4.81 -4.32
N ARG A 173 9.19 4.92 -3.02
CA ARG A 173 9.09 3.79 -2.10
C ARG A 173 7.66 3.65 -1.64
N ILE A 174 7.22 2.41 -1.51
CA ILE A 174 5.88 2.06 -1.04
C ILE A 174 6.02 1.51 0.37
N GLU A 175 5.19 1.97 1.30
CA GLU A 175 5.06 1.33 2.60
C GLU A 175 4.37 -0.03 2.44
N ILE A 176 5.00 -1.10 2.95
CA ILE A 176 4.54 -2.47 2.73
C ILE A 176 4.03 -3.07 4.04
N SER A 177 2.84 -3.67 3.99
CA SER A 177 2.28 -4.51 5.05
C SER A 177 1.83 -5.83 4.45
N ALA A 178 2.17 -6.94 5.09
CA ALA A 178 1.84 -8.29 4.63
C ALA A 178 1.05 -9.06 5.69
N GLY A 179 0.33 -10.10 5.27
CA GLY A 179 -0.31 -11.07 6.18
C GLY A 179 -1.69 -10.66 6.67
N VAL A 180 -2.34 -9.67 6.07
CA VAL A 180 -3.72 -9.30 6.44
C VAL A 180 -4.69 -10.31 5.83
N LEU A 181 -5.39 -11.08 6.67
CA LEU A 181 -6.25 -12.21 6.27
C LEU A 181 -5.51 -13.23 5.38
N GLU A 182 -4.26 -13.50 5.69
CA GLU A 182 -3.37 -14.35 4.88
C GLU A 182 -3.98 -15.73 4.61
N ASP A 183 -4.51 -16.39 5.65
CA ASP A 183 -5.05 -17.74 5.51
C ASP A 183 -6.25 -17.80 4.57
N GLU A 184 -7.15 -16.80 4.64
CA GLU A 184 -8.30 -16.72 3.74
C GLU A 184 -7.86 -16.48 2.30
N CYS A 185 -6.92 -15.57 2.08
CA CYS A 185 -6.35 -15.28 0.76
C CYS A 185 -5.66 -16.50 0.16
N ARG A 186 -4.85 -17.18 0.95
CA ARG A 186 -4.14 -18.41 0.58
C ARG A 186 -5.11 -19.55 0.24
N ALA A 187 -6.11 -19.76 1.08
CA ALA A 187 -7.10 -20.83 0.90
C ALA A 187 -7.85 -20.65 -0.42
N LEU A 188 -8.29 -19.45 -0.75
CA LEU A 188 -9.02 -19.17 -1.99
C LEU A 188 -8.19 -19.53 -3.25
N MET A 189 -6.91 -19.19 -3.25
CA MET A 189 -5.99 -19.55 -4.34
C MET A 189 -5.76 -21.07 -4.43
N GLN A 190 -5.52 -21.72 -3.30
CA GLN A 190 -5.28 -23.17 -3.26
C GLN A 190 -6.48 -23.97 -3.73
N GLU A 191 -7.68 -23.59 -3.32
CA GLU A 191 -8.94 -24.23 -3.77
C GLU A 191 -9.12 -24.12 -5.28
N PHE A 192 -8.89 -22.93 -5.84
CA PHE A 192 -9.00 -22.72 -7.28
C PHE A 192 -8.05 -23.62 -8.07
N PHE A 193 -6.77 -23.68 -7.70
CA PHE A 193 -5.82 -24.53 -8.43
C PHE A 193 -6.02 -26.03 -8.16
N ARG A 194 -6.61 -26.39 -7.03
CA ARG A 194 -6.98 -27.78 -6.75
C ARG A 194 -8.10 -28.24 -7.67
N SER A 195 -9.16 -27.43 -7.82
CA SER A 195 -10.28 -27.77 -8.71
C SER A 195 -9.86 -27.93 -10.15
N ARG A 196 -8.90 -27.09 -10.63
CA ARG A 196 -8.39 -27.15 -12.01
C ARG A 196 -7.49 -28.35 -12.33
N ARG A 197 -6.98 -29.04 -11.32
CA ARG A 197 -6.16 -30.26 -11.52
C ARG A 197 -7.00 -31.52 -11.58
N THR A 198 -8.24 -31.43 -11.24
CA THR A 198 -9.22 -32.56 -11.25
C THR A 198 -10.14 -32.52 -12.47
N GLU A 199 -10.07 -31.50 -13.30
CA GLU A 199 -10.67 -31.38 -14.63
C GLU A 199 -9.71 -31.89 -15.70
#